data_155324d194bce4d2d76946a65983e5be
#
_entry.id   155324d194bce4d2d76946a65983e5be
#
_cell.length_a   1.000
_cell.length_b   1.000
_cell.length_c   1.000
_cell.angle_alpha   90.00
_cell.angle_beta   90.00
_cell.angle_gamma   90.00
#
_symmetry.space_group_name_H-M   'P 1'
#
loop_
_entity.id
_entity.type
_entity.pdbx_description
1 polymer ?
#
loop_
_entity_poly.entity_id
_entity_poly.type
_entity_poly.pdbx_seq_one_letter_code
_entity_poly.pdbx_strand_id
1 'polypeptide(L)'
;DDTNLLVIDKMALGDPFTYVDTNNLIHYYESNNWLDLLYGTTWSTQHNIGIQGSSERARWSASLGYADDRSVIIATDDGIKKYNARMNADYDITKWLVFNMNISYSNRYKDSPLDGLDGNNSGMYDAPAAPAYTPSGNYYDFYVCGRSPLSAMQAGGRAKQEFETFRYSNTL
;
A
#
# COMPACT_ATOMS: atom_id res chain seq x y z
N ASP A 1 44.29 7.56 -0.40
CA ASP A 1 44.27 6.10 -0.38
C ASP A 1 43.71 5.62 -1.71
N ASP A 2 44.55 4.93 -2.49
CA ASP A 2 44.22 4.56 -3.88
C ASP A 2 42.94 3.73 -4.00
N THR A 3 42.59 3.01 -2.94
CA THR A 3 41.39 2.18 -2.88
C THR A 3 40.10 3.03 -2.89
N ASN A 4 40.09 4.13 -2.15
CA ASN A 4 38.92 5.03 -2.11
C ASN A 4 38.72 5.73 -3.46
N LEU A 5 39.81 6.10 -4.15
CA LEU A 5 39.75 6.66 -5.50
C LEU A 5 39.18 5.66 -6.49
N LEU A 6 39.61 4.39 -6.43
CA LEU A 6 39.08 3.34 -7.30
C LEU A 6 37.56 3.13 -7.09
N VAL A 7 37.10 3.15 -5.86
CA VAL A 7 35.65 3.04 -5.54
C VAL A 7 34.90 4.22 -6.12
N ILE A 8 35.39 5.44 -5.92
CA ILE A 8 34.74 6.66 -6.42
C ILE A 8 34.68 6.64 -7.95
N ASP A 9 35.76 6.27 -8.63
CA ASP A 9 35.82 6.20 -10.09
C ASP A 9 34.84 5.18 -10.65
N LYS A 10 34.75 4.00 -10.00
CA LYS A 10 33.79 2.95 -10.38
C LYS A 10 32.34 3.38 -10.15
N MET A 11 32.04 4.04 -9.03
CA MET A 11 30.73 4.59 -8.75
C MET A 11 30.32 5.66 -9.77
N ALA A 12 31.28 6.48 -10.22
CA ALA A 12 31.03 7.50 -11.23
C ALA A 12 30.69 6.91 -12.60
N LEU A 13 31.19 5.71 -12.92
CA LEU A 13 30.87 5.00 -14.17
C LEU A 13 29.47 4.35 -14.14
N GLY A 14 28.90 4.13 -12.94
CA GLY A 14 27.58 3.52 -12.78
C GLY A 14 27.52 2.00 -13.02
N ASP A 15 28.65 1.38 -13.31
CA ASP A 15 28.73 -0.06 -13.53
C ASP A 15 28.72 -0.83 -12.20
N PRO A 16 28.03 -1.97 -12.10
CA PRO A 16 28.09 -2.84 -10.91
C PRO A 16 29.52 -3.34 -10.68
N PHE A 17 29.98 -3.26 -9.47
CA PHE A 17 31.29 -3.82 -9.10
C PHE A 17 31.31 -4.37 -7.67
N THR A 18 32.28 -5.21 -7.40
CA THR A 18 32.56 -5.75 -6.07
C THR A 18 33.91 -5.28 -5.56
N TYR A 19 33.97 -5.03 -4.29
CA TYR A 19 35.21 -4.67 -3.59
C TYR A 19 35.35 -5.54 -2.33
N VAL A 20 36.54 -6.03 -2.09
CA VAL A 20 36.87 -6.77 -0.87
C VAL A 20 37.71 -5.85 0.03
N ASP A 21 37.21 -5.58 1.22
CA ASP A 21 37.89 -4.71 2.18
C ASP A 21 39.06 -5.42 2.89
N THR A 22 39.77 -4.69 3.74
CA THR A 22 40.89 -5.21 4.51
C THR A 22 40.53 -6.28 5.56
N ASN A 23 39.21 -6.36 5.88
CA ASN A 23 38.66 -7.39 6.79
C ASN A 23 38.13 -8.61 6.02
N ASN A 24 38.41 -8.68 4.72
CA ASN A 24 37.96 -9.74 3.83
C ASN A 24 36.41 -9.77 3.66
N LEU A 25 35.74 -8.65 3.86
CA LEU A 25 34.31 -8.47 3.58
C LEU A 25 34.10 -8.04 2.12
N ILE A 26 33.13 -8.66 1.49
CA ILE A 26 32.77 -8.37 0.10
C ILE A 26 31.67 -7.29 0.10
N HIS A 27 31.97 -6.16 -0.53
CA HIS A 27 31.03 -5.07 -0.74
C HIS A 27 30.56 -5.08 -2.20
N TYR A 28 29.26 -4.95 -2.38
CA TYR A 28 28.62 -4.85 -3.69
C TYR A 28 28.19 -3.41 -3.92
N TYR A 29 28.41 -2.92 -5.11
CA TYR A 29 28.03 -1.58 -5.55
C TYR A 29 27.29 -1.67 -6.88
N GLU A 30 26.20 -0.93 -7.00
CA GLU A 30 25.39 -0.86 -8.20
C GLU A 30 24.75 0.52 -8.26
N SER A 31 24.54 1.05 -9.47
CA SER A 31 23.83 2.31 -9.63
C SER A 31 22.32 2.04 -9.63
N ASN A 32 21.66 2.37 -8.53
CA ASN A 32 20.21 2.19 -8.38
C ASN A 32 19.48 3.52 -8.25
N ASN A 33 18.35 3.62 -8.93
CA ASN A 33 17.32 4.60 -8.61
C ASN A 33 16.33 3.96 -7.62
N TRP A 34 16.53 4.19 -6.35
CA TRP A 34 15.67 3.65 -5.29
C TRP A 34 14.22 4.09 -5.41
N LEU A 35 13.97 5.28 -5.96
CA LEU A 35 12.61 5.75 -6.18
C LEU A 35 11.88 4.90 -7.22
N ASP A 36 12.56 4.54 -8.32
CA ASP A 36 11.98 3.68 -9.36
C ASP A 36 11.79 2.23 -8.89
N LEU A 37 12.62 1.77 -7.94
CA LEU A 37 12.49 0.44 -7.34
C LEU A 37 11.33 0.36 -6.35
N LEU A 38 11.03 1.44 -5.64
CA LEU A 38 10.05 1.46 -4.58
C LEU A 38 8.69 1.97 -5.04
N TYR A 39 8.66 2.96 -5.93
CA TYR A 39 7.45 3.67 -6.33
C TYR A 39 7.17 3.51 -7.83
N GLY A 40 5.92 3.43 -8.16
CA GLY A 40 5.48 3.32 -9.54
C GLY A 40 4.04 3.71 -9.74
N THR A 41 3.60 3.59 -10.99
CA THR A 41 2.20 3.81 -11.34
C THR A 41 1.38 2.57 -11.03
N THR A 42 0.32 2.74 -10.29
CA THR A 42 -0.64 1.70 -9.94
C THR A 42 -2.04 2.10 -10.36
N TRP A 43 -2.94 1.12 -10.44
CA TRP A 43 -4.33 1.35 -10.83
C TRP A 43 -5.23 1.12 -9.63
N SER A 44 -6.08 2.09 -9.34
CA SER A 44 -7.19 1.94 -8.40
C SER A 44 -8.50 1.82 -9.16
N THR A 45 -9.39 0.99 -8.66
CA THR A 45 -10.72 0.80 -9.28
C THR A 45 -11.81 1.11 -8.28
N GLN A 46 -12.89 1.71 -8.77
CA GLN A 46 -14.08 1.97 -7.97
C GLN A 46 -15.34 1.68 -8.78
N HIS A 47 -16.20 0.90 -8.19
CA HIS A 47 -17.48 0.54 -8.77
C HIS A 47 -18.61 0.87 -7.80
N ASN A 48 -19.62 1.60 -8.29
CA ASN A 48 -20.81 1.90 -7.53
C ASN A 48 -22.04 1.56 -8.37
N ILE A 49 -22.98 0.86 -7.75
CA ILE A 49 -24.27 0.58 -8.36
C ILE A 49 -25.36 1.02 -7.39
N GLY A 50 -26.38 1.65 -7.92
CA GLY A 50 -27.50 2.13 -7.11
C GLY A 50 -28.81 1.89 -7.84
N ILE A 51 -29.82 1.52 -7.08
CA ILE A 51 -31.19 1.39 -7.54
C ILE A 51 -32.10 2.15 -6.60
N GLN A 52 -33.16 2.71 -7.13
CA GLN A 52 -34.17 3.40 -6.35
C GLN A 52 -35.54 3.20 -6.97
N GLY A 53 -36.53 3.26 -6.12
CA GLY A 53 -37.91 3.14 -6.55
C GLY A 53 -38.86 3.88 -5.62
N SER A 54 -40.03 4.21 -6.16
CA SER A 54 -41.09 4.83 -5.36
C SER A 54 -42.47 4.40 -5.83
N SER A 55 -43.38 4.38 -4.90
CA SER A 55 -44.82 4.25 -5.13
C SER A 55 -45.54 5.33 -4.35
N GLU A 56 -46.88 5.31 -4.38
CA GLU A 56 -47.68 6.31 -3.64
C GLU A 56 -47.38 6.31 -2.13
N ARG A 57 -46.97 5.16 -1.56
CA ARG A 57 -46.76 4.98 -0.11
C ARG A 57 -45.38 4.54 0.27
N ALA A 58 -44.49 4.24 -0.68
CA ALA A 58 -43.15 3.71 -0.40
C ALA A 58 -42.11 4.41 -1.26
N ARG A 59 -41.00 4.72 -0.64
CA ARG A 59 -39.77 5.18 -1.29
C ARG A 59 -38.62 4.33 -0.79
N TRP A 60 -37.78 3.86 -1.69
CA TRP A 60 -36.63 3.08 -1.30
C TRP A 60 -35.45 3.33 -2.22
N SER A 61 -34.29 3.15 -1.67
CA SER A 61 -33.02 3.15 -2.41
C SER A 61 -32.07 2.12 -1.85
N ALA A 62 -31.32 1.49 -2.73
CA ALA A 62 -30.24 0.59 -2.34
C ALA A 62 -29.01 0.90 -3.18
N SER A 63 -27.85 0.82 -2.58
CA SER A 63 -26.57 1.02 -3.25
C SER A 63 -25.51 0.04 -2.75
N LEU A 64 -24.67 -0.38 -3.67
CA LEU A 64 -23.49 -1.20 -3.43
C LEU A 64 -22.27 -0.47 -3.98
N GLY A 65 -21.19 -0.47 -3.21
CA GLY A 65 -19.94 0.12 -3.63
C GLY A 65 -18.79 -0.84 -3.36
N TYR A 66 -17.85 -0.89 -4.28
CA TYR A 66 -16.58 -1.58 -4.16
C TYR A 66 -15.47 -0.63 -4.61
N ALA A 67 -14.39 -0.58 -3.83
CA ALA A 67 -13.16 0.11 -4.23
C ALA A 67 -11.94 -0.77 -3.90
N ASP A 68 -10.99 -0.80 -4.82
CA ASP A 68 -9.66 -1.38 -4.64
C ASP A 68 -8.63 -0.27 -4.88
N ASP A 69 -8.17 0.31 -3.78
CA ASP A 69 -7.18 1.39 -3.77
C ASP A 69 -5.80 0.78 -3.61
N ARG A 70 -4.98 0.83 -4.65
CA ARG A 70 -3.61 0.33 -4.65
C ARG A 70 -2.63 1.41 -4.21
N SER A 71 -1.61 1.01 -3.46
CA SER A 71 -0.51 1.89 -3.09
C SER A 71 0.35 2.23 -4.31
N VAL A 72 1.01 3.39 -4.29
CA VAL A 72 2.06 3.74 -5.26
C VAL A 72 3.38 3.02 -4.98
N ILE A 73 3.48 2.32 -3.86
CA ILE A 73 4.63 1.49 -3.49
C ILE A 73 4.49 0.17 -4.25
N ILE A 74 5.31 -0.02 -5.29
CA ILE A 74 5.27 -1.21 -6.14
C ILE A 74 6.10 -2.37 -5.58
N ALA A 75 6.97 -2.10 -4.63
CA ALA A 75 7.80 -3.10 -3.99
C ALA A 75 6.99 -4.13 -3.18
N THR A 76 5.78 -3.76 -2.78
CA THR A 76 4.85 -4.63 -2.05
C THR A 76 3.44 -4.49 -2.62
N ASP A 77 2.64 -5.54 -2.51
CA ASP A 77 1.23 -5.53 -2.97
C ASP A 77 0.33 -4.92 -1.88
N ASP A 78 0.52 -3.62 -1.64
CA ASP A 78 -0.22 -2.88 -0.62
C ASP A 78 -1.51 -2.30 -1.17
N GLY A 79 -2.55 -2.30 -0.33
CA GLY A 79 -3.80 -1.72 -0.77
C GLY A 79 -4.88 -1.71 0.30
N ILE A 80 -5.97 -1.05 -0.08
CA ILE A 80 -7.18 -0.95 0.73
C ILE A 80 -8.37 -1.35 -0.12
N LYS A 81 -9.02 -2.45 0.27
CA LYS A 81 -10.30 -2.85 -0.31
C LYS A 81 -11.44 -2.34 0.56
N LYS A 82 -12.44 -1.74 -0.07
CA LYS A 82 -13.62 -1.19 0.61
C LYS A 82 -14.88 -1.77 -0.02
N TYR A 83 -15.77 -2.24 0.83
CA TYR A 83 -17.09 -2.71 0.46
C TYR A 83 -18.13 -1.90 1.22
N ASN A 84 -19.08 -1.34 0.52
CA ASN A 84 -20.16 -0.57 1.12
C ASN A 84 -21.49 -1.06 0.59
N ALA A 85 -22.45 -1.22 1.48
CA ALA A 85 -23.83 -1.47 1.14
C ALA A 85 -24.71 -0.52 1.94
N ARG A 86 -25.69 0.10 1.29
CA ARG A 86 -26.65 0.98 1.93
C ARG A 86 -28.04 0.72 1.41
N MET A 87 -28.99 0.71 2.30
CA MET A 87 -30.40 0.63 1.99
C MET A 87 -31.18 1.64 2.82
N ASN A 88 -32.03 2.41 2.19
CA ASN A 88 -32.99 3.30 2.83
C ASN A 88 -34.36 2.95 2.33
N ALA A 89 -35.33 2.94 3.23
CA ALA A 89 -36.74 2.72 2.88
C ALA A 89 -37.62 3.58 3.78
N ASP A 90 -38.56 4.26 3.15
CA ASP A 90 -39.62 5.00 3.80
C ASP A 90 -40.96 4.39 3.38
N TYR A 91 -41.84 4.17 4.34
CA TYR A 91 -43.15 3.62 4.09
C TYR A 91 -44.24 4.40 4.86
N ASP A 92 -45.19 4.98 4.13
CA ASP A 92 -46.33 5.69 4.68
C ASP A 92 -47.41 4.69 5.13
N ILE A 93 -47.39 4.28 6.40
CA ILE A 93 -48.34 3.32 6.98
C ILE A 93 -49.76 3.93 6.97
N THR A 94 -49.85 5.19 7.42
CA THR A 94 -51.03 6.00 7.38
C THR A 94 -50.68 7.45 7.01
N LYS A 95 -51.67 8.34 6.84
CA LYS A 95 -51.41 9.77 6.57
C LYS A 95 -50.61 10.48 7.68
N TRP A 96 -50.59 9.95 8.87
CA TRP A 96 -49.94 10.53 10.04
C TRP A 96 -48.82 9.64 10.61
N LEU A 97 -48.56 8.43 10.05
CA LEU A 97 -47.58 7.52 10.53
C LEU A 97 -46.69 7.06 9.37
N VAL A 98 -45.39 7.38 9.46
CA VAL A 98 -44.36 7.04 8.48
C VAL A 98 -43.31 6.18 9.15
N PHE A 99 -43.00 5.04 8.56
CA PHE A 99 -41.90 4.18 8.97
C PHE A 99 -40.68 4.48 8.12
N ASN A 100 -39.55 4.81 8.77
CA ASN A 100 -38.26 5.04 8.10
C ASN A 100 -37.27 3.96 8.55
N MET A 101 -36.56 3.39 7.59
CA MET A 101 -35.53 2.39 7.84
C MET A 101 -34.24 2.77 7.09
N ASN A 102 -33.12 2.77 7.81
CA ASN A 102 -31.80 2.98 7.22
C ASN A 102 -30.87 1.86 7.65
N ILE A 103 -30.27 1.19 6.71
CA ILE A 103 -29.27 0.14 6.94
C ILE A 103 -28.02 0.54 6.17
N SER A 104 -26.88 0.46 6.82
CA SER A 104 -25.57 0.63 6.15
C SER A 104 -24.58 -0.37 6.69
N TYR A 105 -23.84 -0.96 5.75
CA TYR A 105 -22.73 -1.84 5.99
C TYR A 105 -21.48 -1.28 5.32
N SER A 106 -20.37 -1.27 6.00
CA SER A 106 -19.08 -0.89 5.47
C SER A 106 -18.02 -1.84 6.00
N ASN A 107 -17.24 -2.41 5.09
CA ASN A 107 -16.06 -3.19 5.43
C ASN A 107 -14.86 -2.58 4.70
N ARG A 108 -13.77 -2.38 5.44
CA ARG A 108 -12.49 -1.88 4.94
C ARG A 108 -11.39 -2.85 5.33
N TYR A 109 -10.80 -3.47 4.35
CA TYR A 109 -9.65 -4.35 4.50
C TYR A 109 -8.39 -3.63 4.04
N LYS A 110 -7.41 -3.47 4.95
CA LYS A 110 -6.10 -2.90 4.67
C LYS A 110 -5.04 -3.97 4.80
N ASP A 111 -4.18 -4.09 3.79
CA ASP A 111 -2.99 -4.92 3.80
C ASP A 111 -1.76 -4.02 3.55
N SER A 112 -0.80 -4.04 4.46
CA SER A 112 0.41 -3.23 4.39
C SER A 112 1.58 -3.93 5.07
N PRO A 113 2.84 -3.64 4.69
CA PRO A 113 3.98 -4.16 5.41
C PRO A 113 3.97 -3.65 6.86
N LEU A 114 4.48 -4.46 7.79
CA LEU A 114 4.68 -4.04 9.19
C LEU A 114 5.77 -2.97 9.28
N ASP A 115 6.90 -3.21 8.62
CA ASP A 115 7.96 -2.24 8.44
C ASP A 115 7.62 -1.41 7.18
N GLY A 116 6.95 -0.29 7.40
CA GLY A 116 6.62 0.64 6.32
C GLY A 116 7.81 1.48 5.90
N LEU A 117 7.63 2.27 4.85
CA LEU A 117 8.56 3.31 4.48
C LEU A 117 8.42 4.47 5.47
N ASP A 118 9.20 4.43 6.53
CA ASP A 118 9.43 5.61 7.38
C ASP A 118 10.45 6.55 6.72
N GLY A 119 10.74 7.68 7.37
CA GLY A 119 11.66 8.67 6.83
C GLY A 119 13.07 8.13 6.52
N ASN A 120 13.49 7.02 7.15
CA ASN A 120 14.80 6.41 6.94
C ASN A 120 14.77 5.34 5.83
N ASN A 121 13.62 4.70 5.62
CA ASN A 121 13.45 3.62 4.64
C ASN A 121 12.66 4.07 3.39
N SER A 122 12.61 5.38 3.12
CA SER A 122 11.82 5.90 1.99
C SER A 122 12.49 5.78 0.63
N GLY A 123 13.71 5.29 0.56
CA GLY A 123 14.55 5.31 -0.65
C GLY A 123 15.14 6.68 -0.98
N MET A 124 14.68 7.75 -0.30
CA MET A 124 15.18 9.13 -0.57
C MET A 124 16.55 9.37 0.05
N TYR A 125 16.87 8.64 1.14
CA TYR A 125 18.14 8.77 1.86
C TYR A 125 19.12 7.63 1.57
N ASP A 126 18.71 6.66 0.75
CA ASP A 126 19.57 5.54 0.41
C ASP A 126 20.61 5.96 -0.63
N ALA A 127 21.84 5.49 -0.44
CA ALA A 127 22.92 5.79 -1.36
C ALA A 127 22.62 5.17 -2.74
N PRO A 128 22.69 5.95 -3.83
CA PRO A 128 22.46 5.41 -5.19
C PRO A 128 23.39 4.25 -5.56
N ALA A 129 24.57 4.19 -4.93
CA ALA A 129 25.54 3.12 -5.13
C ALA A 129 25.27 1.85 -4.32
N ALA A 130 24.25 1.85 -3.46
CA ALA A 130 23.88 0.69 -2.69
C ALA A 130 23.04 -0.27 -3.55
N PRO A 131 23.42 -1.55 -3.67
CA PRO A 131 22.68 -2.51 -4.47
C PRO A 131 21.35 -2.90 -3.81
N ALA A 132 20.34 -3.15 -4.64
CA ALA A 132 19.06 -3.68 -4.19
C ALA A 132 19.14 -5.19 -3.92
N TYR A 133 19.94 -5.89 -4.73
CA TYR A 133 20.07 -7.34 -4.70
C TYR A 133 21.54 -7.75 -4.67
N THR A 134 21.81 -8.91 -4.07
CA THR A 134 23.09 -9.58 -4.21
C THR A 134 23.20 -10.24 -5.59
N PRO A 135 24.41 -10.59 -6.07
CA PRO A 135 24.56 -11.35 -7.31
C PRO A 135 23.82 -12.69 -7.35
N SER A 136 23.48 -13.24 -6.18
CA SER A 136 22.64 -14.44 -6.04
C SER A 136 21.13 -14.18 -6.08
N GLY A 137 20.70 -12.92 -6.24
CA GLY A 137 19.30 -12.53 -6.32
C GLY A 137 18.57 -12.34 -4.99
N ASN A 138 19.29 -12.44 -3.87
CA ASN A 138 18.72 -12.12 -2.56
C ASN A 138 18.71 -10.61 -2.31
N TYR A 139 17.84 -10.12 -1.42
CA TYR A 139 17.89 -8.72 -1.00
C TYR A 139 19.22 -8.43 -0.32
N TYR A 140 19.79 -7.27 -0.68
CA TYR A 140 21.02 -6.80 -0.08
C TYR A 140 20.70 -5.99 1.18
N ASP A 141 21.24 -6.44 2.34
CA ASP A 141 21.14 -5.69 3.58
C ASP A 141 22.45 -4.92 3.83
N PHE A 142 22.33 -3.62 4.03
CA PHE A 142 23.49 -2.75 4.27
C PHE A 142 24.08 -3.01 5.65
N TYR A 143 25.32 -3.39 5.69
CA TYR A 143 26.05 -3.58 6.95
C TYR A 143 26.17 -2.26 7.76
N VAL A 144 26.28 -1.13 7.08
CA VAL A 144 26.49 0.19 7.71
C VAL A 144 25.18 0.94 8.00
N CYS A 145 24.16 0.74 7.20
CA CYS A 145 22.92 1.52 7.25
C CYS A 145 21.69 0.71 7.72
N GLY A 146 21.88 -0.56 8.08
CA GLY A 146 20.80 -1.44 8.45
C GLY A 146 20.14 -2.14 7.26
N ARG A 147 18.84 -2.43 7.34
CA ARG A 147 18.11 -3.11 6.26
C ARG A 147 17.89 -2.19 5.07
N SER A 148 18.00 -2.74 3.87
CA SER A 148 17.52 -2.03 2.70
C SER A 148 16.00 -1.85 2.75
N PRO A 149 15.43 -0.80 2.12
CA PRO A 149 13.98 -0.61 2.09
C PRO A 149 13.23 -1.82 1.55
N LEU A 150 13.75 -2.48 0.52
CA LEU A 150 13.16 -3.68 -0.06
C LEU A 150 13.20 -4.86 0.93
N SER A 151 14.33 -5.10 1.58
CA SER A 151 14.47 -6.15 2.58
C SER A 151 13.56 -5.91 3.79
N ALA A 152 13.48 -4.69 4.29
CA ALA A 152 12.61 -4.33 5.40
C ALA A 152 11.13 -4.61 5.09
N MET A 153 10.66 -4.18 3.93
CA MET A 153 9.26 -4.37 3.54
C MET A 153 8.89 -5.82 3.26
N GLN A 154 9.82 -6.61 2.73
CA GLN A 154 9.56 -8.01 2.39
C GLN A 154 9.74 -8.94 3.61
N ALA A 155 10.76 -8.71 4.43
CA ALA A 155 11.08 -9.56 5.58
C ALA A 155 10.32 -9.16 6.86
N GLY A 156 9.85 -7.92 6.97
CA GLY A 156 9.20 -7.36 8.16
C GLY A 156 7.80 -7.94 8.46
N GLY A 157 7.25 -8.78 7.56
CA GLY A 157 5.91 -9.31 7.69
C GLY A 157 4.82 -8.33 7.22
N ARG A 158 3.56 -8.71 7.38
CA ARG A 158 2.41 -7.92 6.90
C ARG A 158 1.40 -7.66 7.99
N ALA A 159 0.92 -6.43 8.04
CA ALA A 159 -0.19 -6.02 8.89
C ALA A 159 -1.49 -6.07 8.08
N LYS A 160 -2.39 -6.94 8.52
CA LYS A 160 -3.75 -7.04 7.98
C LYS A 160 -4.72 -6.45 8.98
N GLN A 161 -5.46 -5.44 8.55
CA GLN A 161 -6.44 -4.76 9.39
C GLN A 161 -7.80 -4.79 8.69
N GLU A 162 -8.80 -5.23 9.41
CA GLU A 162 -10.18 -5.23 8.95
C GLU A 162 -11.02 -4.37 9.87
N PHE A 163 -11.78 -3.46 9.28
CA PHE A 163 -12.71 -2.58 9.96
C PHE A 163 -14.11 -2.82 9.40
N GLU A 164 -14.96 -3.39 10.22
CA GLU A 164 -16.34 -3.65 9.88
C GLU A 164 -17.26 -2.70 10.65
N THR A 165 -18.21 -2.12 9.98
CA THR A 165 -19.21 -1.24 10.58
C THR A 165 -20.59 -1.58 10.05
N PHE A 166 -21.48 -1.93 10.94
CA PHE A 166 -22.91 -2.10 10.65
C PHE A 166 -23.70 -1.04 11.41
N ARG A 167 -24.58 -0.35 10.71
CA ARG A 167 -25.48 0.63 11.30
C ARG A 167 -26.91 0.34 10.85
N TYR A 168 -27.79 0.35 11.82
CA TYR A 168 -29.22 0.23 11.61
C TYR A 168 -29.93 1.33 12.41
N SER A 169 -30.87 2.03 11.78
CA SER A 169 -31.77 2.94 12.45
C SER A 169 -33.17 2.82 11.86
N ASN A 170 -34.16 2.88 12.71
CA ASN A 170 -35.56 2.99 12.34
C ASN A 170 -36.22 4.08 13.15
N THR A 171 -37.25 4.68 12.58
CA THR A 171 -38.09 5.69 13.23
C THR A 171 -39.52 5.47 12.77
N LEU A 172 -40.44 5.61 13.72
CA LEU A 172 -41.88 5.57 13.51
C LEU A 172 -42.45 6.97 13.64
#